data_251cb40fdc733b8b83f43cd21b6ba347
#
_entry.id   251cb40fdc733b8b83f43cd21b6ba347
#
_cell.length_a   1.000
_cell.length_b   1.000
_cell.length_c   1.000
_cell.angle_alpha   90.00
_cell.angle_beta   90.00
_cell.angle_gamma   90.00
#
_symmetry.space_group_name_H-M   'P 1'
#
loop_
_entity.id
_entity.type
_entity.pdbx_description
1 polymer ?
#
loop_
_entity_poly.entity_id
_entity_poly.type
_entity_poly.pdbx_seq_one_letter_code
_entity_poly.pdbx_strand_id
1 'polypeptide(L)'
;MPASSLMTGYNLAGLPLANRIVMAPMTRSRAGADCAPVDLHVTYYSQRASAGLILTEATQVSSQGTGYPGTPGIYSDAQIAGWRKVTDAVHREGGRIYLQLWHVGRISHPSVQIDGAQPVAPSAIKPDGQVMTSNGMQDFVVPRALETDELAGIVEQFRLGAVNAGEAGFDGVEIHGGNGYLLDQFTRDGANHRTDSYGGSVANRIRLPLEIAEAVVGVWGGDRVGYRISPYQPYNTMSDSDPELTFAALTTGLELTGLGYLHVVEVSAPGAAPPDASAADFLAARHGLYTRIRKIFTRTLIVNSGYDRARGDG
;
A
#
# COMPACT_ATOMS: atom_id res chain seq x y z
N MET A 1 -14.03 12.53 32.00
CA MET A 1 -14.26 11.59 30.89
C MET A 1 -13.28 10.43 31.08
N PRO A 2 -13.65 9.18 30.82
CA PRO A 2 -12.68 8.09 30.84
C PRO A 2 -11.56 8.37 29.84
N ALA A 3 -10.34 7.90 30.14
CA ALA A 3 -9.22 8.03 29.21
C ALA A 3 -9.58 7.30 27.90
N SER A 4 -9.24 7.92 26.75
CA SER A 4 -9.47 7.31 25.44
C SER A 4 -8.64 6.02 25.32
N SER A 5 -9.24 4.94 24.86
CA SER A 5 -8.57 3.66 24.61
C SER A 5 -7.47 3.83 23.53
N LEU A 6 -7.63 4.77 22.61
CA LEU A 6 -6.64 5.13 21.58
C LEU A 6 -5.29 5.57 22.15
N MET A 7 -5.27 6.17 23.35
CA MET A 7 -4.05 6.67 23.99
C MET A 7 -3.38 5.61 24.89
N THR A 8 -3.87 4.39 24.93
CA THR A 8 -3.23 3.28 25.66
C THR A 8 -2.17 2.60 24.80
N GLY A 9 -1.10 2.10 25.43
CA GLY A 9 -0.07 1.32 24.75
C GLY A 9 -0.65 0.10 24.04
N TYR A 10 0.01 -0.32 22.96
CA TYR A 10 -0.37 -1.50 22.16
C TYR A 10 0.87 -2.34 21.84
N ASN A 11 0.71 -3.64 21.76
CA ASN A 11 1.78 -4.54 21.32
C ASN A 11 1.45 -5.02 19.90
N LEU A 12 2.15 -4.46 18.89
CA LEU A 12 2.02 -4.87 17.50
C LEU A 12 2.99 -6.03 17.23
N ALA A 13 2.52 -7.26 17.35
CA ALA A 13 3.32 -8.47 17.10
C ALA A 13 4.75 -8.38 17.73
N GLY A 14 4.81 -8.06 19.03
CA GLY A 14 6.08 -7.91 19.75
C GLY A 14 6.74 -6.53 19.65
N LEU A 15 6.24 -5.60 18.83
CA LEU A 15 6.69 -4.20 18.81
C LEU A 15 5.83 -3.36 19.75
N PRO A 16 6.39 -2.81 20.85
CA PRO A 16 5.63 -1.95 21.74
C PRO A 16 5.39 -0.57 21.08
N LEU A 17 4.12 -0.17 21.04
CA LEU A 17 3.66 1.13 20.57
C LEU A 17 3.17 1.97 21.76
N ALA A 18 3.47 3.26 21.77
CA ALA A 18 3.08 4.17 22.87
C ALA A 18 1.56 4.39 22.94
N ASN A 19 0.87 4.27 21.83
CA ASN A 19 -0.58 4.42 21.69
C ASN A 19 -1.08 3.65 20.46
N ARG A 20 -2.40 3.65 20.21
CA ARG A 20 -3.04 2.94 19.08
C ARG A 20 -3.30 3.82 17.84
N ILE A 21 -2.75 5.03 17.81
CA ILE A 21 -2.92 5.93 16.68
C ILE A 21 -1.80 5.68 15.68
N VAL A 22 -2.18 5.35 14.45
CA VAL A 22 -1.25 5.12 13.35
C VAL A 22 -1.34 6.28 12.36
N MET A 23 -0.20 6.89 12.04
CA MET A 23 -0.12 7.84 10.95
C MET A 23 -0.21 7.07 9.62
N ALA A 24 -1.33 7.22 8.91
CA ALA A 24 -1.54 6.57 7.62
C ALA A 24 -0.58 7.09 6.53
N PRO A 25 -0.25 6.27 5.52
CA PRO A 25 0.61 6.68 4.40
C PRO A 25 0.00 7.84 3.61
N MET A 26 0.79 8.89 3.38
CA MET A 26 0.35 10.06 2.62
C MET A 26 1.48 10.58 1.75
N THR A 27 1.39 10.40 0.44
CA THR A 27 2.35 10.91 -0.55
C THR A 27 2.53 12.41 -0.40
N ARG A 28 3.78 12.86 -0.25
CA ARG A 28 4.14 14.27 -0.02
C ARG A 28 4.72 14.95 -1.26
N SER A 29 5.26 14.14 -2.20
CA SER A 29 5.89 14.64 -3.43
C SER A 29 6.95 15.72 -3.15
N ARG A 30 7.89 15.42 -2.26
CA ARG A 30 8.96 16.36 -1.81
C ARG A 30 10.36 15.75 -1.89
N ALA A 31 10.51 14.53 -2.46
CA ALA A 31 11.80 13.92 -2.67
C ALA A 31 12.66 14.71 -3.67
N GLY A 32 13.98 14.57 -3.57
CA GLY A 32 14.94 15.16 -4.49
C GLY A 32 14.85 14.59 -5.91
N ALA A 33 15.66 15.12 -6.81
CA ALA A 33 15.65 14.72 -8.23
C ALA A 33 16.03 13.24 -8.45
N ASP A 34 16.78 12.65 -7.52
CA ASP A 34 17.15 11.22 -7.46
C ASP A 34 16.13 10.36 -6.70
N CYS A 35 14.93 10.90 -6.44
CA CYS A 35 13.92 10.27 -5.60
C CYS A 35 14.39 9.94 -4.17
N ALA A 36 15.44 10.60 -3.67
CA ALA A 36 15.91 10.45 -2.30
C ALA A 36 15.16 11.39 -1.34
N PRO A 37 14.88 10.94 -0.10
CA PRO A 37 14.38 11.82 0.95
C PRO A 37 15.36 12.96 1.23
N VAL A 38 14.82 14.16 1.48
CA VAL A 38 15.54 15.37 1.82
C VAL A 38 15.26 15.81 3.26
N ASP A 39 15.94 16.82 3.78
CA ASP A 39 15.82 17.28 5.18
C ASP A 39 14.37 17.64 5.58
N LEU A 40 13.53 18.03 4.61
CA LEU A 40 12.10 18.25 4.86
C LEU A 40 11.37 16.97 5.32
N HIS A 41 11.77 15.79 4.81
CA HIS A 41 11.22 14.50 5.27
C HIS A 41 11.65 14.23 6.72
N VAL A 42 12.92 14.53 7.07
CA VAL A 42 13.42 14.39 8.44
C VAL A 42 12.54 15.20 9.39
N THR A 43 12.33 16.48 9.10
CA THR A 43 11.45 17.36 9.89
C THR A 43 10.02 16.86 9.92
N TYR A 44 9.46 16.47 8.77
CA TYR A 44 8.06 16.06 8.65
C TYR A 44 7.73 14.83 9.49
N TYR A 45 8.59 13.80 9.44
CA TYR A 45 8.35 12.56 10.17
C TYR A 45 8.70 12.66 11.66
N SER A 46 9.79 13.35 12.04
CA SER A 46 10.14 13.54 13.46
C SER A 46 9.07 14.32 14.24
N GLN A 47 8.43 15.33 13.63
CA GLN A 47 7.30 16.05 14.23
C GLN A 47 6.09 15.16 14.56
N ARG A 48 6.03 13.94 14.03
CA ARG A 48 4.92 12.99 14.16
C ARG A 48 5.29 11.74 14.96
N ALA A 49 6.48 11.72 15.54
CA ALA A 49 7.01 10.59 16.30
C ALA A 49 6.18 10.20 17.53
N SER A 50 5.27 11.07 17.98
CA SER A 50 4.31 10.77 19.04
C SER A 50 3.16 9.84 18.62
N ALA A 51 2.97 9.57 17.31
CA ALA A 51 2.07 8.52 16.86
C ALA A 51 2.57 7.15 17.34
N GLY A 52 1.66 6.21 17.64
CA GLY A 52 2.05 4.86 18.00
C GLY A 52 2.88 4.19 16.93
N LEU A 53 2.50 4.38 15.66
CA LEU A 53 3.27 3.94 14.49
C LEU A 53 3.16 4.99 13.38
N ILE A 54 4.26 5.26 12.70
CA ILE A 54 4.28 6.03 11.47
C ILE A 54 4.38 5.05 10.29
N LEU A 55 3.46 5.14 9.32
CA LEU A 55 3.63 4.58 7.99
C LEU A 55 4.08 5.70 7.06
N THR A 56 5.21 5.50 6.36
CA THR A 56 5.71 6.52 5.46
C THR A 56 4.78 6.75 4.28
N GLU A 57 4.99 7.82 3.54
CA GLU A 57 4.48 7.93 2.18
C GLU A 57 4.90 6.73 1.35
N ALA A 58 4.07 6.41 0.34
CA ALA A 58 4.34 5.33 -0.58
C ALA A 58 5.70 5.54 -1.27
N THR A 59 6.55 4.53 -1.21
CA THR A 59 7.96 4.57 -1.60
C THR A 59 8.24 3.51 -2.65
N GLN A 60 8.64 3.93 -3.83
CA GLN A 60 8.78 3.02 -4.97
C GLN A 60 9.94 2.03 -4.78
N VAL A 61 9.67 0.75 -5.09
CA VAL A 61 10.66 -0.35 -4.97
C VAL A 61 11.61 -0.43 -6.16
N SER A 62 11.30 0.28 -7.24
CA SER A 62 12.12 0.40 -8.44
C SER A 62 11.79 1.67 -9.20
N SER A 63 12.62 2.06 -10.15
CA SER A 63 12.34 3.17 -11.06
C SER A 63 11.09 2.94 -11.92
N GLN A 64 10.82 1.69 -12.31
CA GLN A 64 9.61 1.29 -13.04
C GLN A 64 8.34 1.55 -12.21
N GLY A 65 8.46 1.52 -10.89
CA GLY A 65 7.36 1.79 -9.95
C GLY A 65 7.01 3.27 -9.77
N THR A 66 7.67 4.19 -10.47
CA THR A 66 7.44 5.65 -10.34
C THR A 66 6.14 6.07 -11.00
N GLY A 67 5.29 6.83 -10.29
CA GLY A 67 4.02 7.35 -10.81
C GLY A 67 3.88 8.86 -10.79
N TYR A 68 4.56 9.53 -9.87
CA TYR A 68 4.43 10.97 -9.67
C TYR A 68 5.79 11.63 -9.44
N PRO A 69 5.97 12.90 -9.86
CA PRO A 69 7.18 13.65 -9.56
C PRO A 69 7.39 13.79 -8.04
N GLY A 70 8.65 13.73 -7.62
CA GLY A 70 9.04 13.99 -6.24
C GLY A 70 8.58 12.92 -5.22
N THR A 71 8.21 11.73 -5.67
CA THR A 71 7.98 10.58 -4.78
C THR A 71 9.30 9.87 -4.46
N PRO A 72 9.50 9.42 -3.20
CA PRO A 72 10.75 8.77 -2.83
C PRO A 72 10.83 7.31 -3.30
N GLY A 73 12.05 6.81 -3.45
CA GLY A 73 12.36 5.42 -3.72
C GLY A 73 13.13 4.75 -2.57
N ILE A 74 13.36 3.43 -2.72
CA ILE A 74 14.15 2.60 -1.79
C ILE A 74 15.05 1.59 -2.55
N TYR A 75 15.50 1.95 -3.74
CA TYR A 75 16.26 1.07 -4.64
C TYR A 75 17.66 1.58 -4.98
N SER A 76 18.12 2.65 -4.34
CA SER A 76 19.49 3.17 -4.52
C SER A 76 20.12 3.57 -3.19
N ASP A 77 21.46 3.59 -3.13
CA ASP A 77 22.23 3.96 -1.93
C ASP A 77 21.88 5.38 -1.44
N ALA A 78 21.66 6.32 -2.35
CA ALA A 78 21.26 7.68 -1.99
C ALA A 78 19.89 7.73 -1.30
N GLN A 79 18.95 6.91 -1.77
CA GLN A 79 17.61 6.78 -1.17
C GLN A 79 17.69 6.12 0.20
N ILE A 80 18.46 5.05 0.36
CA ILE A 80 18.72 4.37 1.63
C ILE A 80 19.34 5.35 2.64
N ALA A 81 20.37 6.09 2.23
CA ALA A 81 21.01 7.09 3.09
C ALA A 81 20.07 8.24 3.48
N GLY A 82 19.20 8.68 2.55
CA GLY A 82 18.17 9.68 2.82
C GLY A 82 17.14 9.19 3.85
N TRP A 83 16.63 7.98 3.68
CA TRP A 83 15.70 7.37 4.62
C TRP A 83 16.33 7.09 5.99
N ARG A 84 17.62 6.73 6.06
CA ARG A 84 18.33 6.55 7.34
C ARG A 84 18.30 7.82 8.19
N LYS A 85 18.47 9.00 7.59
CA LYS A 85 18.34 10.27 8.34
C LYS A 85 16.95 10.45 8.93
N VAL A 86 15.91 10.00 8.21
CA VAL A 86 14.52 10.08 8.67
C VAL A 86 14.29 9.11 9.85
N THR A 87 14.67 7.84 9.70
CA THR A 87 14.50 6.83 10.75
C THR A 87 15.26 7.19 12.02
N ASP A 88 16.51 7.64 11.89
CA ASP A 88 17.32 8.12 13.02
C ASP A 88 16.65 9.29 13.75
N ALA A 89 16.03 10.21 13.03
CA ALA A 89 15.35 11.35 13.63
C ALA A 89 14.06 10.92 14.37
N VAL A 90 13.26 10.04 13.78
CA VAL A 90 12.05 9.49 14.41
C VAL A 90 12.40 8.68 15.65
N HIS A 91 13.43 7.86 15.59
CA HIS A 91 13.89 7.05 16.74
C HIS A 91 14.43 7.90 17.89
N ARG A 92 15.15 9.01 17.59
CA ARG A 92 15.60 9.95 18.64
C ARG A 92 14.43 10.56 19.43
N GLU A 93 13.27 10.72 18.78
CA GLU A 93 12.03 11.18 19.44
C GLU A 93 11.21 10.02 20.04
N GLY A 94 11.76 8.79 20.05
CA GLY A 94 11.10 7.60 20.60
C GLY A 94 10.00 6.99 19.73
N GLY A 95 9.82 7.47 18.50
CA GLY A 95 8.80 6.98 17.55
C GLY A 95 9.12 5.62 16.95
N ARG A 96 8.13 5.04 16.26
CA ARG A 96 8.24 3.82 15.44
C ARG A 96 7.81 4.12 14.02
N ILE A 97 8.55 3.61 13.04
CA ILE A 97 8.34 3.96 11.63
C ILE A 97 8.52 2.76 10.71
N TYR A 98 7.50 2.49 9.87
CA TYR A 98 7.51 1.48 8.82
C TYR A 98 7.52 2.15 7.44
N LEU A 99 8.23 1.54 6.47
CA LEU A 99 8.26 1.98 5.09
C LEU A 99 7.08 1.36 4.31
N GLN A 100 6.30 2.17 3.57
CA GLN A 100 5.32 1.61 2.64
C GLN A 100 5.98 1.33 1.28
N LEU A 101 6.12 0.04 0.94
CA LEU A 101 6.65 -0.46 -0.34
C LEU A 101 5.60 -0.32 -1.45
N TRP A 102 5.98 0.25 -2.58
CA TRP A 102 5.04 0.68 -3.60
C TRP A 102 5.53 0.45 -5.04
N HIS A 103 4.62 0.06 -5.89
CA HIS A 103 4.75 0.08 -7.34
C HIS A 103 3.42 0.53 -7.95
N VAL A 104 3.42 1.62 -8.71
CA VAL A 104 2.17 2.25 -9.17
C VAL A 104 1.44 1.48 -10.27
N GLY A 105 2.14 0.58 -10.98
CA GLY A 105 1.56 -0.09 -12.12
C GLY A 105 1.18 0.90 -13.23
N ARG A 106 -0.06 0.82 -13.72
CA ARG A 106 -0.58 1.67 -14.80
C ARG A 106 -0.80 3.13 -14.42
N ILE A 107 -0.69 3.47 -13.12
CA ILE A 107 -0.92 4.84 -12.64
C ILE A 107 0.38 5.64 -12.76
N SER A 108 0.78 5.87 -14.00
CA SER A 108 2.01 6.57 -14.37
C SER A 108 1.90 7.16 -15.78
N HIS A 109 2.96 7.80 -16.23
CA HIS A 109 3.06 8.38 -17.57
C HIS A 109 4.51 8.24 -18.08
N PRO A 110 4.75 8.08 -19.38
CA PRO A 110 6.11 7.97 -19.93
C PRO A 110 7.06 9.12 -19.53
N SER A 111 6.53 10.34 -19.32
CA SER A 111 7.35 11.48 -18.90
C SER A 111 7.94 11.39 -17.50
N VAL A 112 7.51 10.44 -16.67
CA VAL A 112 8.07 10.18 -15.32
C VAL A 112 8.73 8.81 -15.21
N GLN A 113 8.76 8.06 -16.32
CA GLN A 113 9.46 6.79 -16.43
C GLN A 113 10.86 6.98 -17.04
N ILE A 114 11.80 6.10 -16.69
CA ILE A 114 13.14 6.10 -17.30
C ILE A 114 12.99 5.88 -18.81
N ASP A 115 13.75 6.65 -19.57
CA ASP A 115 13.80 6.59 -21.04
C ASP A 115 12.43 6.72 -21.74
N GLY A 116 11.45 7.31 -21.05
CA GLY A 116 10.11 7.44 -21.59
C GLY A 116 9.36 6.11 -21.76
N ALA A 117 9.73 5.09 -20.99
CA ALA A 117 9.11 3.77 -21.07
C ALA A 117 7.61 3.82 -20.77
N GLN A 118 6.85 2.89 -21.34
CA GLN A 118 5.44 2.74 -20.99
C GLN A 118 5.29 2.22 -19.55
N PRO A 119 4.32 2.75 -18.78
CA PRO A 119 3.90 2.13 -17.53
C PRO A 119 3.50 0.67 -17.73
N VAL A 120 3.67 -0.16 -16.72
CA VAL A 120 3.32 -1.58 -16.78
C VAL A 120 2.08 -1.91 -15.97
N ALA A 121 1.37 -2.97 -16.32
CA ALA A 121 0.16 -3.43 -15.64
C ALA A 121 -0.05 -4.93 -15.86
N PRO A 122 -1.01 -5.58 -15.17
CA PRO A 122 -1.40 -6.95 -15.52
C PRO A 122 -1.96 -7.06 -16.95
N SER A 123 -2.63 -6.02 -17.43
CA SER A 123 -3.25 -5.98 -18.76
C SER A 123 -3.17 -4.57 -19.37
N ALA A 124 -3.18 -4.47 -20.70
CA ALA A 124 -3.10 -3.19 -21.44
C ALA A 124 -4.42 -2.40 -21.37
N ILE A 125 -4.88 -2.06 -20.17
CA ILE A 125 -6.13 -1.34 -19.90
C ILE A 125 -5.79 0.05 -19.38
N LYS A 126 -6.08 1.09 -20.20
CA LYS A 126 -5.90 2.49 -19.83
C LYS A 126 -6.85 2.86 -18.68
N PRO A 127 -6.36 3.46 -17.58
CA PRO A 127 -7.25 4.05 -16.57
C PRO A 127 -7.85 5.37 -17.08
N ASP A 128 -9.02 5.75 -16.56
CA ASP A 128 -9.63 7.04 -16.86
C ASP A 128 -8.94 8.17 -16.09
N GLY A 129 -9.01 9.38 -16.66
CA GLY A 129 -8.52 10.59 -16.03
C GLY A 129 -7.07 10.93 -16.39
N GLN A 130 -6.43 11.65 -15.48
CA GLN A 130 -5.12 12.27 -15.68
C GLN A 130 -4.18 11.98 -14.52
N VAL A 131 -2.88 12.02 -14.79
CA VAL A 131 -1.81 11.92 -13.80
C VAL A 131 -1.01 13.23 -13.76
N MET A 132 -0.59 13.63 -12.57
CA MET A 132 0.32 14.75 -12.40
C MET A 132 1.72 14.37 -12.88
N THR A 133 2.28 15.18 -13.77
CA THR A 133 3.65 15.06 -14.25
C THR A 133 4.41 16.36 -14.00
N SER A 134 5.71 16.40 -14.31
CA SER A 134 6.50 17.63 -14.25
C SER A 134 6.00 18.72 -15.22
N ASN A 135 5.22 18.32 -16.25
CA ASN A 135 4.62 19.21 -17.24
C ASN A 135 3.12 19.50 -16.95
N GLY A 136 2.66 19.25 -15.72
CA GLY A 136 1.25 19.37 -15.33
C GLY A 136 0.47 18.09 -15.50
N MET A 137 -0.86 18.21 -15.50
CA MET A 137 -1.77 17.07 -15.67
C MET A 137 -1.70 16.55 -17.11
N GLN A 138 -1.47 15.25 -17.27
CA GLN A 138 -1.42 14.54 -18.53
C GLN A 138 -2.41 13.38 -18.52
N ASP A 139 -3.04 13.10 -19.63
CA ASP A 139 -3.90 11.93 -19.76
C ASP A 139 -3.10 10.65 -19.54
N PHE A 140 -3.68 9.69 -18.83
CA PHE A 140 -3.06 8.38 -18.75
C PHE A 140 -2.84 7.78 -20.14
N VAL A 141 -1.84 6.92 -20.27
CA VAL A 141 -1.59 6.16 -21.50
C VAL A 141 -2.05 4.72 -21.34
N VAL A 142 -2.20 3.98 -22.43
CA VAL A 142 -2.37 2.53 -22.38
C VAL A 142 -1.09 1.91 -21.81
N PRO A 143 -1.13 1.18 -20.70
CA PRO A 143 0.07 0.54 -20.17
C PRO A 143 0.48 -0.66 -21.02
N ARG A 144 1.73 -1.08 -20.92
CA ARG A 144 2.18 -2.38 -21.42
C ARG A 144 1.78 -3.48 -20.45
N ALA A 145 1.20 -4.55 -20.93
CA ALA A 145 0.99 -5.74 -20.11
C ALA A 145 2.35 -6.37 -19.76
N LEU A 146 2.52 -6.76 -18.47
CA LEU A 146 3.69 -7.52 -18.03
C LEU A 146 3.63 -8.94 -18.61
N GLU A 147 4.74 -9.42 -19.14
CA GLU A 147 4.88 -10.82 -19.52
C GLU A 147 5.00 -11.70 -18.26
N THR A 148 4.67 -13.00 -18.39
CA THR A 148 4.66 -13.90 -17.22
C THR A 148 6.05 -14.08 -16.62
N ASP A 149 7.09 -14.08 -17.42
CA ASP A 149 8.49 -14.22 -16.99
C ASP A 149 9.05 -12.94 -16.33
N GLU A 150 8.42 -11.78 -16.53
CA GLU A 150 8.79 -10.55 -15.83
C GLU A 150 8.31 -10.52 -14.36
N LEU A 151 7.29 -11.32 -13.99
CA LEU A 151 6.65 -11.23 -12.68
C LEU A 151 7.59 -11.63 -11.53
N ALA A 152 8.47 -12.57 -11.75
CA ALA A 152 9.52 -12.90 -10.78
C ALA A 152 10.44 -11.69 -10.50
N GLY A 153 10.70 -10.86 -11.51
CA GLY A 153 11.44 -9.61 -11.35
C GLY A 153 10.69 -8.59 -10.50
N ILE A 154 9.35 -8.51 -10.61
CA ILE A 154 8.53 -7.66 -9.75
C ILE A 154 8.59 -8.14 -8.29
N VAL A 155 8.49 -9.44 -8.03
CA VAL A 155 8.66 -10.01 -6.67
C VAL A 155 10.01 -9.63 -6.10
N GLU A 156 11.09 -9.75 -6.89
CA GLU A 156 12.44 -9.41 -6.46
C GLU A 156 12.61 -7.91 -6.16
N GLN A 157 11.95 -7.01 -6.91
CA GLN A 157 11.96 -5.56 -6.60
C GLN A 157 11.38 -5.28 -5.21
N PHE A 158 10.27 -5.91 -4.83
CA PHE A 158 9.70 -5.75 -3.49
C PHE A 158 10.60 -6.37 -2.41
N ARG A 159 11.19 -7.54 -2.69
CA ARG A 159 12.13 -8.18 -1.76
C ARG A 159 13.36 -7.32 -1.51
N LEU A 160 13.97 -6.77 -2.55
CA LEU A 160 15.12 -5.84 -2.42
C LEU A 160 14.73 -4.55 -1.72
N GLY A 161 13.55 -3.99 -2.04
CA GLY A 161 13.02 -2.82 -1.32
C GLY A 161 12.87 -3.09 0.19
N ALA A 162 12.45 -4.30 0.57
CA ALA A 162 12.36 -4.71 1.97
C ALA A 162 13.74 -4.84 2.63
N VAL A 163 14.75 -5.39 1.94
CA VAL A 163 16.15 -5.43 2.43
C VAL A 163 16.66 -4.02 2.66
N ASN A 164 16.52 -3.16 1.67
CA ASN A 164 17.00 -1.77 1.73
C ASN A 164 16.29 -0.96 2.83
N ALA A 165 15.02 -1.24 3.11
CA ALA A 165 14.31 -0.65 4.26
C ALA A 165 14.98 -1.04 5.59
N GLY A 166 15.44 -2.28 5.73
CA GLY A 166 16.23 -2.71 6.88
C GLY A 166 17.54 -1.96 7.01
N GLU A 167 18.26 -1.80 5.90
CA GLU A 167 19.50 -1.01 5.85
C GLU A 167 19.23 0.47 6.18
N ALA A 168 18.10 1.02 5.79
CA ALA A 168 17.70 2.38 6.14
C ALA A 168 17.22 2.53 7.60
N GLY A 169 17.16 1.46 8.40
CA GLY A 169 16.86 1.50 9.83
C GLY A 169 15.37 1.56 10.18
N PHE A 170 14.47 1.16 9.29
CA PHE A 170 13.04 1.05 9.60
C PHE A 170 12.76 -0.05 10.64
N ASP A 171 11.65 0.08 11.38
CA ASP A 171 11.18 -0.93 12.33
C ASP A 171 10.39 -2.06 11.65
N GLY A 172 10.04 -1.90 10.37
CA GLY A 172 9.30 -2.87 9.53
C GLY A 172 8.83 -2.23 8.23
N VAL A 173 7.99 -2.95 7.47
CA VAL A 173 7.48 -2.52 6.17
C VAL A 173 5.99 -2.79 6.02
N GLU A 174 5.32 -1.99 5.18
CA GLU A 174 3.95 -2.23 4.72
C GLU A 174 3.94 -2.40 3.21
N ILE A 175 3.32 -3.46 2.70
CA ILE A 175 3.12 -3.68 1.27
C ILE A 175 1.86 -2.95 0.83
N HIS A 176 1.98 -2.08 -0.18
CA HIS A 176 0.83 -1.34 -0.70
C HIS A 176 0.06 -2.14 -1.75
N GLY A 177 -0.99 -2.84 -1.30
CA GLY A 177 -1.86 -3.67 -2.13
C GLY A 177 -3.25 -3.08 -2.37
N GLY A 178 -3.42 -1.77 -2.28
CA GLY A 178 -4.70 -1.09 -2.48
C GLY A 178 -4.63 0.14 -3.39
N ASN A 179 -5.71 0.91 -3.41
CA ASN A 179 -5.86 2.20 -4.08
C ASN A 179 -5.61 2.19 -5.60
N GLY A 180 -5.75 1.03 -6.25
CA GLY A 180 -5.63 0.89 -7.69
C GLY A 180 -4.19 0.88 -8.21
N TYR A 181 -3.19 0.60 -7.37
CA TYR A 181 -1.81 0.42 -7.78
C TYR A 181 -1.51 -1.03 -8.19
N LEU A 182 -0.28 -1.38 -8.54
CA LEU A 182 0.05 -2.62 -9.24
C LEU A 182 -0.57 -3.87 -8.61
N LEU A 183 -0.43 -4.07 -7.30
CA LEU A 183 -0.93 -5.28 -6.64
C LEU A 183 -2.47 -5.32 -6.60
N ASP A 184 -3.12 -4.17 -6.41
CA ASP A 184 -4.58 -4.05 -6.52
C ASP A 184 -5.06 -4.30 -7.97
N GLN A 185 -4.27 -3.82 -8.97
CA GLN A 185 -4.54 -4.10 -10.39
C GLN A 185 -4.48 -5.60 -10.71
N PHE A 186 -3.54 -6.35 -10.13
CA PHE A 186 -3.50 -7.81 -10.27
C PHE A 186 -4.68 -8.48 -9.58
N THR A 187 -5.06 -8.00 -8.40
CA THR A 187 -6.11 -8.59 -7.55
C THR A 187 -7.49 -8.52 -8.19
N ARG A 188 -7.84 -7.39 -8.82
CA ARG A 188 -9.21 -7.13 -9.30
C ARG A 188 -9.38 -7.41 -10.80
N ASP A 189 -10.47 -8.07 -11.15
CA ASP A 189 -10.78 -8.49 -12.53
C ASP A 189 -11.04 -7.32 -13.49
N GLY A 190 -11.52 -6.18 -13.02
CA GLY A 190 -11.69 -4.99 -13.86
C GLY A 190 -10.37 -4.40 -14.41
N ALA A 191 -9.23 -4.77 -13.83
CA ALA A 191 -7.90 -4.35 -14.29
C ALA A 191 -7.01 -5.51 -14.75
N ASN A 192 -7.37 -6.76 -14.42
CA ASN A 192 -6.62 -7.97 -14.73
C ASN A 192 -7.42 -8.90 -15.65
N HIS A 193 -7.18 -8.79 -16.96
CA HIS A 193 -7.77 -9.65 -18.00
C HIS A 193 -6.78 -10.71 -18.50
N ARG A 194 -5.77 -11.08 -17.70
CA ARG A 194 -4.81 -12.13 -18.05
C ARG A 194 -5.49 -13.49 -18.14
N THR A 195 -4.94 -14.36 -19.01
CA THR A 195 -5.40 -15.73 -19.22
C THR A 195 -4.39 -16.78 -18.76
N ASP A 196 -3.27 -16.35 -18.20
CA ASP A 196 -2.23 -17.20 -17.61
C ASP A 196 -2.49 -17.51 -16.13
N SER A 197 -1.49 -18.05 -15.44
CA SER A 197 -1.57 -18.39 -14.01
C SER A 197 -1.70 -17.19 -13.06
N TYR A 198 -1.69 -15.96 -13.57
CA TYR A 198 -1.83 -14.71 -12.79
C TYR A 198 -3.13 -13.95 -13.12
N GLY A 199 -4.07 -14.56 -13.86
CA GLY A 199 -5.34 -13.97 -14.24
C GLY A 199 -6.51 -14.95 -14.28
N GLY A 200 -7.71 -14.43 -14.59
CA GLY A 200 -8.95 -15.20 -14.62
C GLY A 200 -9.51 -15.49 -13.22
N SER A 201 -9.24 -16.66 -12.65
CA SER A 201 -9.77 -17.04 -11.33
C SER A 201 -9.22 -16.15 -10.21
N VAL A 202 -9.99 -16.01 -9.11
CA VAL A 202 -9.53 -15.28 -7.91
C VAL A 202 -8.19 -15.83 -7.42
N ALA A 203 -8.02 -17.16 -7.38
CA ALA A 203 -6.77 -17.78 -6.95
C ALA A 203 -5.55 -17.36 -7.79
N ASN A 204 -5.74 -17.19 -9.10
CA ASN A 204 -4.69 -16.72 -9.99
C ASN A 204 -4.42 -15.21 -9.80
N ARG A 205 -5.47 -14.39 -9.68
CA ARG A 205 -5.33 -12.94 -9.54
C ARG A 205 -4.61 -12.53 -8.25
N ILE A 206 -4.80 -13.27 -7.15
CA ILE A 206 -4.13 -13.00 -5.87
C ILE A 206 -2.73 -13.62 -5.78
N ARG A 207 -2.28 -14.40 -6.75
CA ARG A 207 -1.00 -15.10 -6.74
C ARG A 207 0.19 -14.14 -6.58
N LEU A 208 0.34 -13.16 -7.46
CA LEU A 208 1.44 -12.19 -7.37
C LEU A 208 1.44 -11.41 -6.05
N PRO A 209 0.32 -10.85 -5.56
CA PRO A 209 0.20 -10.28 -4.22
C PRO A 209 0.74 -11.18 -3.11
N LEU A 210 0.42 -12.47 -3.12
CA LEU A 210 0.86 -13.42 -2.10
C LEU A 210 2.34 -13.79 -2.24
N GLU A 211 2.85 -14.02 -3.45
CA GLU A 211 4.27 -14.25 -3.71
C GLU A 211 5.14 -13.07 -3.21
N ILE A 212 4.68 -11.84 -3.41
CA ILE A 212 5.35 -10.64 -2.88
C ILE A 212 5.28 -10.61 -1.35
N ALA A 213 4.13 -10.91 -0.76
CA ALA A 213 4.00 -10.96 0.70
C ALA A 213 4.94 -12.00 1.31
N GLU A 214 5.01 -13.20 0.73
CA GLU A 214 5.93 -14.26 1.15
C GLU A 214 7.40 -13.84 1.02
N ALA A 215 7.78 -13.21 -0.10
CA ALA A 215 9.15 -12.74 -0.33
C ALA A 215 9.57 -11.67 0.69
N VAL A 216 8.68 -10.73 1.01
CA VAL A 216 8.93 -9.66 2.01
C VAL A 216 8.96 -10.22 3.43
N VAL A 217 8.06 -11.16 3.75
CA VAL A 217 8.07 -11.91 5.03
C VAL A 217 9.36 -12.71 5.18
N GLY A 218 9.88 -13.28 4.10
CA GLY A 218 11.17 -13.98 4.09
C GLY A 218 12.36 -13.09 4.51
N VAL A 219 12.26 -11.77 4.32
CA VAL A 219 13.29 -10.80 4.72
C VAL A 219 13.14 -10.36 6.18
N TRP A 220 11.90 -10.04 6.60
CA TRP A 220 11.65 -9.36 7.88
C TRP A 220 11.11 -10.27 8.99
N GLY A 221 10.61 -11.46 8.62
CA GLY A 221 9.68 -12.19 9.49
C GLY A 221 8.29 -11.53 9.48
N GLY A 222 7.24 -12.33 9.58
CA GLY A 222 5.86 -11.85 9.43
C GLY A 222 5.50 -10.72 10.39
N ASP A 223 5.96 -10.78 11.63
CA ASP A 223 5.65 -9.81 12.70
C ASP A 223 6.03 -8.35 12.38
N ARG A 224 6.90 -8.13 11.40
CA ARG A 224 7.37 -6.79 10.96
C ARG A 224 6.84 -6.39 9.60
N VAL A 225 5.92 -7.15 9.04
CA VAL A 225 5.33 -6.88 7.72
C VAL A 225 3.84 -6.65 7.87
N GLY A 226 3.35 -5.56 7.26
CA GLY A 226 1.93 -5.29 7.08
C GLY A 226 1.55 -5.32 5.61
N TYR A 227 0.26 -5.45 5.34
CA TYR A 227 -0.29 -5.38 3.98
C TYR A 227 -1.51 -4.46 3.95
N ARG A 228 -1.58 -3.54 2.98
CA ARG A 228 -2.69 -2.58 2.85
C ARG A 228 -3.61 -2.95 1.71
N ILE A 229 -4.92 -2.97 1.99
CA ILE A 229 -5.99 -3.25 1.02
C ILE A 229 -7.05 -2.15 1.03
N SER A 230 -7.78 -2.00 -0.08
CA SER A 230 -8.87 -1.03 -0.23
C SER A 230 -10.06 -1.63 -1.01
N PRO A 231 -10.81 -2.56 -0.43
CA PRO A 231 -11.71 -3.48 -1.14
C PRO A 231 -12.76 -2.82 -2.04
N TYR A 232 -13.36 -1.73 -1.61
CA TYR A 232 -14.45 -1.04 -2.35
C TYR A 232 -14.03 0.30 -2.93
N GLN A 233 -12.73 0.62 -2.92
CA GLN A 233 -12.25 1.90 -3.43
C GLN A 233 -12.24 1.89 -4.97
N PRO A 234 -13.03 2.76 -5.65
CA PRO A 234 -13.02 2.86 -7.11
C PRO A 234 -11.86 3.71 -7.64
N TYR A 235 -10.94 4.13 -6.76
CA TYR A 235 -9.84 5.00 -7.09
C TYR A 235 -8.99 4.42 -8.22
N ASN A 236 -8.51 5.27 -9.17
CA ASN A 236 -7.71 4.84 -10.30
C ASN A 236 -8.45 3.86 -11.25
N THR A 237 -9.76 4.05 -11.41
CA THR A 237 -10.63 3.23 -12.29
C THR A 237 -10.62 1.75 -11.89
N MET A 238 -10.69 1.46 -10.59
CA MET A 238 -10.71 0.10 -10.09
C MET A 238 -12.14 -0.42 -9.91
N SER A 239 -12.37 -1.64 -10.40
CA SER A 239 -13.61 -2.40 -10.20
C SER A 239 -13.29 -3.88 -9.99
N ASP A 240 -14.20 -4.60 -9.37
CA ASP A 240 -14.16 -6.06 -9.21
C ASP A 240 -15.58 -6.58 -9.28
N SER A 241 -15.79 -7.69 -9.97
CA SER A 241 -17.12 -8.30 -10.12
C SER A 241 -17.64 -8.92 -8.84
N ASP A 242 -16.75 -9.37 -7.95
CA ASP A 242 -17.09 -9.94 -6.63
C ASP A 242 -16.02 -9.56 -5.59
N PRO A 243 -16.06 -8.32 -5.07
CA PRO A 243 -15.10 -7.86 -4.07
C PRO A 243 -15.09 -8.71 -2.80
N GLU A 244 -16.25 -9.28 -2.43
CA GLU A 244 -16.38 -10.10 -1.22
C GLU A 244 -15.57 -11.39 -1.34
N LEU A 245 -15.71 -12.10 -2.46
CA LEU A 245 -14.96 -13.32 -2.73
C LEU A 245 -13.46 -13.02 -2.89
N THR A 246 -13.14 -12.00 -3.68
CA THR A 246 -11.75 -11.63 -4.00
C THR A 246 -10.96 -11.25 -2.74
N PHE A 247 -11.49 -10.33 -1.93
CA PHE A 247 -10.77 -9.86 -0.75
C PHE A 247 -10.83 -10.82 0.44
N ALA A 248 -11.85 -11.67 0.54
CA ALA A 248 -11.85 -12.77 1.51
C ALA A 248 -10.76 -13.80 1.17
N ALA A 249 -10.62 -14.17 -0.10
CA ALA A 249 -9.58 -15.11 -0.54
C ALA A 249 -8.17 -14.51 -0.33
N LEU A 250 -7.95 -13.24 -0.73
CA LEU A 250 -6.69 -12.55 -0.49
C LEU A 250 -6.35 -12.51 1.01
N THR A 251 -7.31 -12.11 1.85
CA THR A 251 -7.12 -12.05 3.30
C THR A 251 -6.76 -13.43 3.88
N THR A 252 -7.38 -14.51 3.38
CA THR A 252 -7.04 -15.88 3.80
C THR A 252 -5.60 -16.23 3.45
N GLY A 253 -5.16 -15.92 2.24
CA GLY A 253 -3.76 -16.12 1.85
C GLY A 253 -2.80 -15.29 2.71
N LEU A 254 -3.10 -14.02 2.96
CA LEU A 254 -2.29 -13.14 3.79
C LEU A 254 -2.21 -13.60 5.27
N GLU A 255 -3.30 -14.11 5.85
CA GLU A 255 -3.26 -14.71 7.21
C GLU A 255 -2.26 -15.85 7.29
N LEU A 256 -2.21 -16.71 6.25
CA LEU A 256 -1.29 -17.85 6.19
C LEU A 256 0.18 -17.45 6.08
N THR A 257 0.48 -16.26 5.52
CA THR A 257 1.87 -15.74 5.49
C THR A 257 2.37 -15.27 6.86
N GLY A 258 1.49 -15.12 7.84
CA GLY A 258 1.84 -14.72 9.20
C GLY A 258 2.14 -13.24 9.37
N LEU A 259 1.56 -12.37 8.54
CA LEU A 259 1.72 -10.89 8.63
C LEU A 259 1.37 -10.36 10.03
N GLY A 260 2.10 -9.36 10.49
CA GLY A 260 1.86 -8.68 11.77
C GLY A 260 0.54 -7.89 11.80
N TYR A 261 0.14 -7.31 10.67
CA TYR A 261 -1.14 -6.61 10.55
C TYR A 261 -1.67 -6.56 9.12
N LEU A 262 -2.99 -6.40 9.01
CA LEU A 262 -3.67 -6.02 7.77
C LEU A 262 -4.22 -4.59 7.94
N HIS A 263 -3.92 -3.70 6.96
CA HIS A 263 -4.39 -2.32 6.95
C HIS A 263 -5.53 -2.17 5.95
N VAL A 264 -6.73 -1.90 6.42
CA VAL A 264 -7.95 -1.80 5.60
C VAL A 264 -8.35 -0.34 5.43
N VAL A 265 -8.39 0.11 4.17
CA VAL A 265 -8.98 1.41 3.83
C VAL A 265 -10.48 1.21 3.69
N GLU A 266 -11.24 1.74 4.64
CA GLU A 266 -12.69 1.77 4.55
C GLU A 266 -13.14 2.95 3.69
N VAL A 267 -14.08 2.73 2.78
CA VAL A 267 -14.67 3.83 2.01
C VAL A 267 -15.71 4.51 2.86
N SER A 268 -15.55 5.81 3.11
CA SER A 268 -16.50 6.61 3.89
C SER A 268 -17.35 7.57 3.04
N ALA A 269 -17.04 7.72 1.74
CA ALA A 269 -17.71 8.72 0.91
C ALA A 269 -19.06 8.21 0.37
N PRO A 270 -20.15 9.01 0.46
CA PRO A 270 -21.31 8.87 -0.39
C PRO A 270 -20.90 9.00 -1.86
N GLY A 271 -21.33 8.07 -2.72
CA GLY A 271 -20.97 8.06 -4.14
C GLY A 271 -19.90 7.03 -4.56
N ALA A 272 -19.37 6.26 -3.60
CA ALA A 272 -18.55 5.09 -3.93
C ALA A 272 -19.37 3.84 -4.26
N ALA A 273 -20.71 3.91 -4.12
CA ALA A 273 -21.59 2.82 -4.53
C ALA A 273 -21.58 2.67 -6.06
N PRO A 274 -21.61 1.42 -6.58
CA PRO A 274 -21.86 1.18 -8.00
C PRO A 274 -23.16 1.86 -8.44
N PRO A 275 -23.25 2.32 -9.71
CA PRO A 275 -24.44 3.04 -10.20
C PRO A 275 -25.76 2.31 -10.00
N ASP A 276 -25.72 0.98 -10.01
CA ASP A 276 -26.89 0.09 -9.95
C ASP A 276 -27.21 -0.42 -8.53
N ALA A 277 -26.40 -0.08 -7.52
CA ALA A 277 -26.61 -0.50 -6.13
C ALA A 277 -27.26 0.62 -5.30
N SER A 278 -28.25 0.29 -4.48
CA SER A 278 -28.71 1.24 -3.48
C SER A 278 -27.62 1.53 -2.45
N ALA A 279 -27.57 2.74 -1.92
CA ALA A 279 -26.61 3.11 -0.88
C ALA A 279 -26.70 2.19 0.36
N ALA A 280 -27.89 1.72 0.69
CA ALA A 280 -28.11 0.82 1.82
C ALA A 280 -27.52 -0.57 1.56
N ASP A 281 -27.74 -1.15 0.38
CA ASP A 281 -27.21 -2.46 0.00
C ASP A 281 -25.67 -2.41 -0.08
N PHE A 282 -25.12 -1.35 -0.65
CA PHE A 282 -23.67 -1.13 -0.70
C PHE A 282 -23.03 -1.03 0.69
N LEU A 283 -23.67 -0.30 1.61
CA LEU A 283 -23.23 -0.21 3.00
C LEU A 283 -23.30 -1.56 3.72
N ALA A 284 -24.36 -2.34 3.48
CA ALA A 284 -24.54 -3.67 4.07
C ALA A 284 -23.47 -4.66 3.56
N ALA A 285 -23.26 -4.72 2.25
CA ALA A 285 -22.23 -5.57 1.63
C ALA A 285 -20.84 -5.21 2.17
N ARG A 286 -20.51 -3.92 2.23
CA ARG A 286 -19.25 -3.42 2.76
C ARG A 286 -19.05 -3.82 4.23
N HIS A 287 -20.06 -3.64 5.07
CA HIS A 287 -20.00 -4.05 6.48
C HIS A 287 -19.83 -5.58 6.62
N GLY A 288 -20.50 -6.35 5.78
CA GLY A 288 -20.37 -7.80 5.70
C GLY A 288 -18.93 -8.22 5.40
N LEU A 289 -18.31 -7.62 4.39
CA LEU A 289 -16.91 -7.92 4.04
C LEU A 289 -15.94 -7.55 5.16
N TYR A 290 -16.05 -6.37 5.77
CA TYR A 290 -15.13 -5.98 6.85
C TYR A 290 -15.27 -6.89 8.07
N THR A 291 -16.50 -7.31 8.41
CA THR A 291 -16.73 -8.31 9.45
C THR A 291 -16.12 -9.66 9.08
N ARG A 292 -16.19 -10.08 7.82
CA ARG A 292 -15.58 -11.30 7.33
C ARG A 292 -14.06 -11.23 7.35
N ILE A 293 -13.46 -10.11 6.90
CA ILE A 293 -12.02 -9.85 7.00
C ILE A 293 -11.56 -10.00 8.46
N ARG A 294 -12.26 -9.38 9.42
CA ARG A 294 -11.90 -9.48 10.85
C ARG A 294 -11.96 -10.92 11.37
N LYS A 295 -12.89 -11.74 10.87
CA LYS A 295 -12.98 -13.16 11.25
C LYS A 295 -11.87 -14.01 10.66
N ILE A 296 -11.42 -13.69 9.44
CA ILE A 296 -10.34 -14.41 8.75
C ILE A 296 -8.99 -13.99 9.31
N PHE A 297 -8.73 -12.67 9.37
CA PHE A 297 -7.46 -12.13 9.83
C PHE A 297 -7.50 -11.96 11.35
N THR A 298 -6.85 -12.87 12.07
CA THR A 298 -6.96 -12.98 13.52
C THR A 298 -6.01 -12.04 14.27
N ARG A 299 -4.99 -11.52 13.60
CA ARG A 299 -3.98 -10.61 14.15
C ARG A 299 -4.46 -9.15 14.14
N THR A 300 -3.56 -8.18 14.15
CA THR A 300 -3.90 -6.75 14.22
C THR A 300 -4.55 -6.27 12.94
N LEU A 301 -5.68 -5.55 13.06
CA LEU A 301 -6.23 -4.72 11.99
C LEU A 301 -5.93 -3.25 12.26
N ILE A 302 -5.40 -2.57 11.25
CA ILE A 302 -5.35 -1.12 11.18
C ILE A 302 -6.45 -0.69 10.23
N VAL A 303 -7.28 0.26 10.66
CA VAL A 303 -8.40 0.78 9.87
C VAL A 303 -8.29 2.29 9.72
N ASN A 304 -8.67 2.82 8.57
CA ASN A 304 -8.71 4.24 8.35
C ASN A 304 -9.91 4.65 7.46
N SER A 305 -10.12 5.93 7.33
CA SER A 305 -11.21 6.63 6.64
C SER A 305 -12.42 6.95 7.52
N GLY A 306 -12.58 8.24 7.85
CA GLY A 306 -13.75 8.78 8.55
C GLY A 306 -13.90 8.32 10.00
N TYR A 307 -12.80 7.97 10.66
CA TYR A 307 -12.79 7.69 12.10
C TYR A 307 -12.71 9.00 12.88
N ASP A 308 -13.65 9.19 13.77
CA ASP A 308 -13.61 10.16 14.87
C ASP A 308 -13.25 9.45 16.20
N ARG A 309 -13.20 10.21 17.28
CA ARG A 309 -12.88 9.65 18.59
C ARG A 309 -13.88 8.57 19.03
N ALA A 310 -15.18 8.75 18.78
CA ALA A 310 -16.20 7.82 19.23
C ALA A 310 -16.07 6.47 18.51
N ARG A 311 -15.83 6.48 17.20
CA ARG A 311 -15.58 5.26 16.42
C ARG A 311 -14.23 4.62 16.73
N GLY A 312 -13.23 5.41 17.09
CA GLY A 312 -11.90 4.90 17.42
C GLY A 312 -11.79 4.30 18.83
N ASP A 313 -12.60 4.75 19.77
CA ASP A 313 -12.63 4.23 21.16
C ASP A 313 -13.53 2.98 21.32
N GLY A 314 -14.43 2.70 20.35
CA GLY A 314 -15.32 1.52 20.33
C GLY A 314 -14.68 0.33 19.66
#